data_e10ba5bc6f2ecf90840bb795f1a2332d
#
_entry.id   e10ba5bc6f2ecf90840bb795f1a2332d
#
_cell.length_a   1.000
_cell.length_b   1.000
_cell.length_c   1.000
_cell.angle_alpha   90.00
_cell.angle_beta   90.00
_cell.angle_gamma   90.00
#
_symmetry.space_group_name_H-M   'P 1'
#
loop_
_entity.id
_entity.type
_entity.pdbx_description
1 polymer ?
#
loop_
_entity_poly.entity_id
_entity_poly.type
_entity_poly.pdbx_seq_one_letter_code
_entity_poly.pdbx_strand_id
1 'polypeptide(L)'
;MRTAVGKILVIIMSLFLIAYAGYQAWQFFYHPYETEIAVSYSVNNTLRVQGIAVRTETPIESEYAGSVSYVYEDGARVLKNTSIAYTHSSADTVSRMERAAVLEKEIARLEEANSAGSQVYGVSDLLNQQLGTALISYSAAASQQLLGGFSGCRDNLLTLINKKQILTGEVSDFSDRIELLKVEYDELNTKIQA
;
A
#
# COMPACT_ATOMS: atom_id res chain seq x y z
N MET A 1 -24.86 -62.80 -36.34
CA MET A 1 -24.87 -61.98 -35.13
C MET A 1 -23.60 -61.15 -34.96
N ARG A 2 -22.38 -61.67 -35.26
CA ARG A 2 -21.12 -60.88 -35.11
C ARG A 2 -21.03 -59.58 -35.90
N THR A 3 -21.61 -59.50 -37.10
CA THR A 3 -21.61 -58.33 -37.95
C THR A 3 -22.53 -57.17 -37.46
N ALA A 4 -23.66 -57.51 -36.80
CA ALA A 4 -24.56 -56.52 -36.25
C ALA A 4 -23.98 -55.84 -35.00
N VAL A 5 -23.39 -56.61 -34.12
CA VAL A 5 -22.70 -56.07 -32.91
C VAL A 5 -21.54 -55.19 -33.30
N GLY A 6 -20.72 -55.56 -34.32
CA GLY A 6 -19.67 -54.73 -34.83
C GLY A 6 -20.15 -53.38 -35.40
N LYS A 7 -21.27 -53.37 -36.15
CA LYS A 7 -21.86 -52.15 -36.67
C LYS A 7 -22.38 -51.23 -35.55
N ILE A 8 -23.02 -51.76 -34.52
CA ILE A 8 -23.48 -50.98 -33.36
C ILE A 8 -22.28 -50.38 -32.60
N LEU A 9 -21.21 -51.14 -32.41
CA LEU A 9 -20.01 -50.62 -31.73
C LEU A 9 -19.33 -49.49 -32.48
N VAL A 10 -19.25 -49.59 -33.81
CA VAL A 10 -18.72 -48.48 -34.66
C VAL A 10 -19.60 -47.24 -34.58
N ILE A 11 -20.94 -47.38 -34.57
CA ILE A 11 -21.85 -46.26 -34.43
C ILE A 11 -21.67 -45.55 -33.08
N ILE A 12 -21.56 -46.33 -32.01
CA ILE A 12 -21.34 -45.78 -30.65
C ILE A 12 -20.01 -45.03 -30.60
N MET A 13 -18.93 -45.63 -31.11
CA MET A 13 -17.61 -44.96 -31.18
C MET A 13 -17.63 -43.67 -32.00
N SER A 14 -18.32 -43.66 -33.14
CA SER A 14 -18.48 -42.48 -33.98
C SER A 14 -19.25 -41.37 -33.27
N LEU A 15 -20.31 -41.71 -32.56
CA LEU A 15 -21.10 -40.76 -31.77
C LEU A 15 -20.28 -40.13 -30.63
N PHE A 16 -19.46 -40.94 -29.99
CA PHE A 16 -18.58 -40.49 -28.91
C PHE A 16 -17.51 -39.56 -29.45
N LEU A 17 -16.95 -39.83 -30.62
CA LEU A 17 -15.95 -39.00 -31.29
C LEU A 17 -16.48 -37.64 -31.70
N ILE A 18 -17.75 -37.62 -32.23
CA ILE A 18 -18.46 -36.39 -32.58
C ILE A 18 -18.77 -35.55 -31.34
N ALA A 19 -19.22 -36.18 -30.24
CA ALA A 19 -19.51 -35.51 -28.99
C ALA A 19 -18.23 -34.90 -28.39
N TYR A 20 -17.11 -35.64 -28.42
CA TYR A 20 -15.81 -35.16 -27.95
C TYR A 20 -15.31 -33.99 -28.82
N ALA A 21 -15.39 -34.07 -30.12
CA ALA A 21 -15.01 -33.00 -31.03
C ALA A 21 -15.85 -31.73 -30.81
N GLY A 22 -17.18 -31.92 -30.61
CA GLY A 22 -18.08 -30.83 -30.25
C GLY A 22 -17.73 -30.16 -28.92
N TYR A 23 -17.39 -30.94 -27.91
CA TYR A 23 -16.94 -30.43 -26.62
C TYR A 23 -15.63 -29.64 -26.74
N GLN A 24 -14.65 -30.14 -27.49
CA GLN A 24 -13.38 -29.45 -27.73
C GLN A 24 -13.59 -28.14 -28.49
N ALA A 25 -14.44 -28.17 -29.54
CA ALA A 25 -14.79 -26.95 -30.28
C ALA A 25 -15.46 -25.91 -29.36
N TRP A 26 -16.43 -26.38 -28.52
CA TRP A 26 -17.07 -25.50 -27.54
C TRP A 26 -16.05 -24.87 -26.58
N GLN A 27 -15.15 -25.64 -26.03
CA GLN A 27 -14.11 -25.16 -25.12
C GLN A 27 -13.16 -24.16 -25.80
N PHE A 28 -12.85 -24.36 -27.10
CA PHE A 28 -12.01 -23.46 -27.87
C PHE A 28 -12.70 -22.13 -28.20
N PHE A 29 -13.99 -22.15 -28.52
CA PHE A 29 -14.77 -20.93 -28.84
C PHE A 29 -15.30 -20.22 -27.60
N TYR A 30 -15.48 -20.91 -26.48
CA TYR A 30 -16.02 -20.37 -25.23
C TYR A 30 -14.93 -20.15 -24.19
N HIS A 31 -13.79 -19.61 -24.62
CA HIS A 31 -12.85 -19.03 -23.65
C HIS A 31 -13.45 -17.70 -23.20
N PRO A 32 -13.84 -17.55 -21.93
CA PRO A 32 -14.14 -16.23 -21.41
C PRO A 32 -12.83 -15.44 -21.54
N TYR A 33 -12.86 -14.37 -22.30
CA TYR A 33 -11.74 -13.44 -22.34
C TYR A 33 -11.52 -12.96 -20.91
N GLU A 34 -10.35 -13.24 -20.34
CA GLU A 34 -9.94 -12.61 -19.10
C GLU A 34 -9.78 -11.13 -19.40
N THR A 35 -10.77 -10.34 -19.01
CA THR A 35 -10.73 -8.91 -19.11
C THR A 35 -9.98 -8.37 -17.91
N GLU A 36 -8.78 -7.86 -18.10
CA GLU A 36 -8.09 -7.07 -17.09
C GLU A 36 -8.62 -5.64 -17.07
N ILE A 37 -8.76 -5.09 -15.88
CA ILE A 37 -9.19 -3.70 -15.70
C ILE A 37 -8.05 -2.81 -16.19
N ALA A 38 -8.31 -2.01 -17.22
CA ALA A 38 -7.32 -1.05 -17.72
C ALA A 38 -7.04 0.02 -16.65
N VAL A 39 -5.80 0.07 -16.18
CA VAL A 39 -5.35 1.12 -15.26
C VAL A 39 -4.90 2.32 -16.08
N SER A 40 -5.51 3.48 -15.85
CA SER A 40 -5.06 4.74 -16.44
C SER A 40 -3.77 5.19 -15.77
N TYR A 41 -2.67 5.15 -16.49
CA TYR A 41 -1.37 5.63 -16.03
C TYR A 41 -0.99 6.90 -16.80
N SER A 42 -0.77 7.99 -16.06
CA SER A 42 -0.30 9.25 -16.62
C SER A 42 1.22 9.29 -16.59
N VAL A 43 1.85 9.19 -17.75
CA VAL A 43 3.32 9.32 -17.88
C VAL A 43 3.65 10.78 -18.10
N ASN A 44 4.28 11.40 -17.12
CA ASN A 44 4.87 12.73 -17.31
C ASN A 44 6.23 12.59 -17.95
N ASN A 45 6.42 13.22 -19.10
CA ASN A 45 7.71 13.29 -19.75
C ASN A 45 8.58 14.29 -18.97
N THR A 46 9.44 13.78 -18.09
CA THR A 46 10.32 14.62 -17.26
C THR A 46 11.63 14.88 -17.98
N LEU A 47 11.91 16.15 -18.26
CA LEU A 47 13.22 16.58 -18.74
C LEU A 47 14.11 16.89 -17.53
N ARG A 48 15.20 16.15 -17.37
CA ARG A 48 16.21 16.45 -16.34
C ARG A 48 17.08 17.59 -16.83
N VAL A 49 16.99 18.73 -16.17
CA VAL A 49 17.81 19.90 -16.43
C VAL A 49 18.61 20.26 -15.18
N GLN A 50 19.84 20.71 -15.34
CA GLN A 50 20.60 21.31 -14.28
C GLN A 50 20.32 22.81 -14.29
N GLY A 51 19.99 23.35 -13.13
CA GLY A 51 19.71 24.78 -12.96
C GLY A 51 20.11 25.25 -11.57
N ILE A 52 20.24 26.55 -11.41
CA ILE A 52 20.48 27.20 -10.13
C ILE A 52 19.14 27.71 -9.64
N ALA A 53 18.70 27.27 -8.44
CA ALA A 53 17.53 27.80 -7.78
C ALA A 53 17.90 29.07 -7.03
N VAL A 54 17.33 30.20 -7.42
CA VAL A 54 17.43 31.45 -6.67
C VAL A 54 16.22 31.56 -5.76
N ARG A 55 16.46 31.57 -4.45
CA ARG A 55 15.40 31.67 -3.45
C ARG A 55 15.66 32.85 -2.54
N THR A 56 14.61 33.49 -2.06
CA THR A 56 14.69 34.42 -0.95
C THR A 56 14.49 33.58 0.32
N GLU A 57 15.57 33.35 1.05
CA GLU A 57 15.56 32.54 2.27
C GLU A 57 15.72 33.48 3.47
N THR A 58 14.90 33.26 4.49
CA THR A 58 15.05 33.94 5.77
C THR A 58 15.45 32.90 6.81
N PRO A 59 16.71 32.92 7.29
CA PRO A 59 17.13 32.00 8.34
C PRO A 59 16.37 32.35 9.64
N ILE A 60 15.91 31.30 10.34
CA ILE A 60 15.30 31.42 11.66
C ILE A 60 16.29 30.81 12.64
N GLU A 61 16.75 31.62 13.58
CA GLU A 61 17.67 31.20 14.63
C GLU A 61 16.90 30.90 15.91
N SER A 62 17.30 29.84 16.63
CA SER A 62 16.75 29.53 17.94
C SER A 62 17.42 30.38 19.02
N GLU A 63 16.62 30.92 19.93
CA GLU A 63 17.12 31.63 21.11
C GLU A 63 17.79 30.71 22.14
N TYR A 64 17.53 29.40 22.03
CA TYR A 64 17.98 28.39 22.97
C TYR A 64 18.89 27.38 22.27
N ALA A 65 20.00 27.03 22.99
CA ALA A 65 20.89 25.97 22.56
C ALA A 65 20.24 24.60 22.82
N GLY A 66 20.27 23.69 21.83
CA GLY A 66 19.67 22.36 21.96
C GLY A 66 19.57 21.64 20.64
N SER A 67 18.88 20.49 20.68
CA SER A 67 18.51 19.71 19.50
C SER A 67 17.17 20.18 18.96
N VAL A 68 17.07 20.26 17.64
CA VAL A 68 15.85 20.74 16.96
C VAL A 68 15.07 19.56 16.38
N SER A 69 13.77 19.51 16.66
CA SER A 69 12.82 18.62 15.97
C SER A 69 11.95 19.42 15.04
N TYR A 70 11.79 18.96 13.81
CA TYR A 70 10.95 19.61 12.80
C TYR A 70 9.54 19.04 12.83
N VAL A 71 8.53 19.94 12.70
CA VAL A 71 7.10 19.56 12.67
C VAL A 71 6.68 19.18 11.25
N TYR A 72 7.33 19.76 10.25
CA TYR A 72 6.99 19.60 8.85
C TYR A 72 8.12 18.98 8.05
N GLU A 73 7.77 18.23 7.01
CA GLU A 73 8.73 17.69 6.05
C GLU A 73 9.32 18.81 5.17
N ASP A 74 10.52 18.57 4.64
CA ASP A 74 11.20 19.51 3.75
C ASP A 74 10.31 19.87 2.54
N GLY A 75 10.21 21.18 2.26
CA GLY A 75 9.38 21.69 1.16
C GLY A 75 7.89 21.78 1.47
N ALA A 76 7.46 21.46 2.68
CA ALA A 76 6.06 21.61 3.08
C ALA A 76 5.64 23.07 3.14
N ARG A 77 4.39 23.36 2.73
CA ARG A 77 3.77 24.68 2.91
C ARG A 77 3.27 24.81 4.34
N VAL A 78 3.71 25.86 5.03
CA VAL A 78 3.28 26.18 6.39
C VAL A 78 2.45 27.45 6.41
N LEU A 79 1.49 27.51 7.32
CA LEU A 79 0.68 28.70 7.54
C LEU A 79 1.47 29.73 8.37
N LYS A 80 1.13 31.01 8.20
CA LYS A 80 1.70 32.07 9.03
C LYS A 80 1.38 31.83 10.50
N ASN A 81 2.34 32.04 11.38
CA ASN A 81 2.25 31.83 12.83
C ASN A 81 2.08 30.36 13.27
N THR A 82 2.53 29.41 12.47
CA THR A 82 2.56 28.00 12.84
C THR A 82 3.95 27.65 13.35
N SER A 83 4.04 26.85 14.43
CA SER A 83 5.32 26.32 14.92
C SER A 83 5.89 25.36 13.90
N ILE A 84 7.09 25.62 13.41
CA ILE A 84 7.79 24.81 12.39
C ILE A 84 8.79 23.84 12.98
N ALA A 85 9.31 24.16 14.17
CA ALA A 85 10.28 23.35 14.87
C ALA A 85 10.18 23.59 16.38
N TYR A 86 10.64 22.61 17.16
CA TYR A 86 10.82 22.73 18.61
C TYR A 86 12.28 22.49 18.96
N THR A 87 12.79 23.24 19.96
CA THR A 87 14.14 23.05 20.51
C THR A 87 14.06 22.26 21.81
N HIS A 88 14.81 21.18 21.90
CA HIS A 88 14.88 20.31 23.07
C HIS A 88 16.26 20.37 23.70
N SER A 89 16.33 20.18 25.02
CA SER A 89 17.57 20.19 25.78
C SER A 89 18.52 19.02 25.47
N SER A 90 17.97 17.92 24.92
CA SER A 90 18.70 16.69 24.62
C SER A 90 18.36 16.10 23.26
N ALA A 91 19.37 15.66 22.53
CA ALA A 91 19.20 14.90 21.28
C ALA A 91 18.49 13.56 21.51
N ASP A 92 18.68 12.97 22.69
CA ASP A 92 18.05 11.70 23.07
C ASP A 92 16.53 11.85 23.22
N THR A 93 16.07 12.99 23.72
CA THR A 93 14.64 13.33 23.77
C THR A 93 14.07 13.44 22.37
N VAL A 94 14.76 14.09 21.43
CA VAL A 94 14.33 14.20 20.03
C VAL A 94 14.19 12.81 19.39
N SER A 95 15.20 11.95 19.55
CA SER A 95 15.16 10.60 18.97
C SER A 95 14.02 9.74 19.53
N ARG A 96 13.68 9.89 20.82
CA ARG A 96 12.54 9.23 21.45
C ARG A 96 11.22 9.75 20.89
N MET A 97 11.09 11.06 20.70
CA MET A 97 9.89 11.67 20.12
C MET A 97 9.67 11.22 18.67
N GLU A 98 10.74 11.19 17.86
CA GLU A 98 10.68 10.67 16.49
C GLU A 98 10.25 9.19 16.46
N ARG A 99 10.84 8.38 17.36
CA ARG A 99 10.44 6.97 17.48
C ARG A 99 8.98 6.81 17.90
N ALA A 100 8.52 7.59 18.89
CA ALA A 100 7.13 7.59 19.32
C ALA A 100 6.17 7.96 18.19
N ALA A 101 6.49 8.97 17.37
CA ALA A 101 5.69 9.37 16.22
C ALA A 101 5.62 8.28 15.14
N VAL A 102 6.72 7.52 14.94
CA VAL A 102 6.72 6.37 14.02
C VAL A 102 5.83 5.24 14.54
N LEU A 103 5.90 4.93 15.83
CA LEU A 103 5.07 3.90 16.48
C LEU A 103 3.59 4.27 16.41
N GLU A 104 3.23 5.52 16.69
CA GLU A 104 1.87 6.01 16.60
C GLU A 104 1.26 5.79 15.20
N LYS A 105 2.01 6.15 14.16
CA LYS A 105 1.60 5.92 12.76
C LYS A 105 1.47 4.42 12.44
N GLU A 106 2.38 3.58 12.95
CA GLU A 106 2.31 2.14 12.75
C GLU A 106 1.09 1.54 13.44
N ILE A 107 0.82 1.92 14.69
CA ILE A 107 -0.36 1.49 15.45
C ILE A 107 -1.63 1.87 14.70
N ALA A 108 -1.78 3.13 14.31
CA ALA A 108 -2.97 3.62 13.60
C ALA A 108 -3.21 2.84 12.30
N ARG A 109 -2.14 2.55 11.54
CA ARG A 109 -2.22 1.77 10.30
C ARG A 109 -2.67 0.33 10.55
N LEU A 110 -2.18 -0.33 11.58
CA LEU A 110 -2.56 -1.70 11.93
C LEU A 110 -3.99 -1.77 12.48
N GLU A 111 -4.42 -0.78 13.27
CA GLU A 111 -5.80 -0.64 13.74
C GLU A 111 -6.77 -0.44 12.57
N GLU A 112 -6.40 0.39 11.60
CA GLU A 112 -7.19 0.57 10.38
C GLU A 112 -7.30 -0.73 9.57
N ALA A 113 -6.21 -1.51 9.48
CA ALA A 113 -6.23 -2.79 8.80
C ALA A 113 -7.15 -3.80 9.50
N ASN A 114 -7.12 -3.88 10.83
CA ASN A 114 -7.99 -4.75 11.62
C ASN A 114 -9.48 -4.38 11.45
N SER A 115 -9.80 -3.08 11.40
CA SER A 115 -11.18 -2.63 11.22
C SER A 115 -11.79 -3.06 9.89
N ALA A 116 -10.96 -3.16 8.84
CA ALA A 116 -11.39 -3.59 7.51
C ALA A 116 -11.63 -5.11 7.41
N GLY A 117 -10.96 -5.91 8.24
CA GLY A 117 -11.11 -7.38 8.26
C GLY A 117 -12.51 -7.86 8.67
N SER A 118 -13.31 -7.00 9.32
CA SER A 118 -14.69 -7.32 9.72
C SER A 118 -15.74 -7.20 8.61
N GLN A 119 -15.39 -6.70 7.40
CA GLN A 119 -16.33 -6.44 6.28
C GLN A 119 -16.03 -7.34 5.05
N VAL A 120 -16.11 -8.64 5.19
CA VAL A 120 -15.35 -9.64 4.41
C VAL A 120 -15.93 -10.08 3.06
N TYR A 121 -17.10 -9.73 2.60
CA TYR A 121 -17.64 -10.29 1.36
C TYR A 121 -17.74 -9.26 0.22
N GLY A 122 -16.99 -9.49 -0.87
CA GLY A 122 -17.03 -8.70 -2.12
C GLY A 122 -15.91 -7.65 -2.29
N VAL A 123 -14.97 -7.54 -1.34
CA VAL A 123 -13.97 -6.45 -1.31
C VAL A 123 -12.63 -6.82 -1.97
N SER A 124 -12.40 -8.12 -2.28
CA SER A 124 -11.11 -8.58 -2.79
C SER A 124 -10.68 -7.89 -4.09
N ASP A 125 -11.59 -7.77 -5.06
CA ASP A 125 -11.27 -7.17 -6.37
C ASP A 125 -11.06 -5.67 -6.26
N LEU A 126 -11.88 -5.00 -5.46
CA LEU A 126 -11.72 -3.57 -5.18
C LEU A 126 -10.40 -3.29 -4.48
N LEU A 127 -10.02 -4.12 -3.49
CA LEU A 127 -8.76 -3.99 -2.77
C LEU A 127 -7.55 -4.22 -3.69
N ASN A 128 -7.62 -5.21 -4.60
CA ASN A 128 -6.56 -5.44 -5.59
C ASN A 128 -6.41 -4.24 -6.53
N GLN A 129 -7.51 -3.64 -6.96
CA GLN A 129 -7.50 -2.41 -7.77
C GLN A 129 -6.88 -1.23 -7.01
N GLN A 130 -7.30 -1.02 -5.75
CA GLN A 130 -6.74 0.02 -4.90
C GLN A 130 -5.23 -0.19 -4.67
N LEU A 131 -4.81 -1.43 -4.44
CA LEU A 131 -3.40 -1.79 -4.27
C LEU A 131 -2.59 -1.49 -5.53
N GLY A 132 -3.11 -1.84 -6.72
CA GLY A 132 -2.47 -1.51 -7.99
C GLY A 132 -2.30 0.00 -8.18
N THR A 133 -3.35 0.78 -7.88
CA THR A 133 -3.31 2.25 -7.96
C THR A 133 -2.31 2.84 -6.95
N ALA A 134 -2.30 2.34 -5.71
CA ALA A 134 -1.38 2.81 -4.68
C ALA A 134 0.08 2.47 -5.03
N LEU A 135 0.35 1.30 -5.61
CA LEU A 135 1.69 0.91 -6.07
C LEU A 135 2.18 1.81 -7.20
N ILE A 136 1.31 2.15 -8.15
CA ILE A 136 1.64 3.09 -9.24
C ILE A 136 1.95 4.47 -8.65
N SER A 137 1.12 4.96 -7.73
CA SER A 137 1.30 6.26 -7.07
C SER A 137 2.62 6.32 -6.29
N TYR A 138 2.93 5.26 -5.54
CA TYR A 138 4.19 5.12 -4.81
C TYR A 138 5.40 5.11 -5.77
N SER A 139 5.33 4.32 -6.85
CA SER A 139 6.39 4.26 -7.86
C SER A 139 6.60 5.60 -8.56
N ALA A 140 5.51 6.32 -8.88
CA ALA A 140 5.57 7.65 -9.47
C ALA A 140 6.20 8.67 -8.52
N ALA A 141 5.81 8.67 -7.24
CA ALA A 141 6.40 9.54 -6.23
C ALA A 141 7.90 9.25 -6.02
N ALA A 142 8.28 7.97 -5.99
CA ALA A 142 9.67 7.55 -5.88
C ALA A 142 10.52 7.98 -7.10
N SER A 143 9.98 7.85 -8.31
CA SER A 143 10.70 8.20 -9.54
C SER A 143 10.87 9.70 -9.75
N GLN A 144 9.91 10.49 -9.25
CA GLN A 144 9.91 11.95 -9.38
C GLN A 144 10.69 12.66 -8.27
N GLN A 145 11.22 11.93 -7.28
CA GLN A 145 11.89 12.48 -6.09
C GLN A 145 11.06 13.58 -5.39
N LEU A 146 9.73 13.42 -5.42
CA LEU A 146 8.81 14.31 -4.72
C LEU A 146 8.98 14.08 -3.23
N LEU A 147 9.74 14.94 -2.55
CA LEU A 147 9.97 14.86 -1.11
C LEU A 147 8.66 15.04 -0.32
N GLY A 148 7.77 15.92 -0.79
CA GLY A 148 6.44 16.09 -0.21
C GLY A 148 5.43 15.07 -0.77
N GLY A 149 4.86 14.22 0.10
CA GLY A 149 3.82 13.26 -0.25
C GLY A 149 4.29 11.82 -0.44
N PHE A 150 5.61 11.57 -0.49
CA PHE A 150 6.16 10.21 -0.59
C PHE A 150 5.79 9.34 0.62
N SER A 151 5.86 9.92 1.83
CA SER A 151 5.46 9.23 3.07
C SER A 151 4.00 8.83 3.05
N GLY A 152 3.10 9.71 2.59
CA GLY A 152 1.68 9.42 2.47
C GLY A 152 1.37 8.29 1.47
N CYS A 153 2.03 8.28 0.32
CA CYS A 153 1.88 7.19 -0.65
C CYS A 153 2.37 5.85 -0.10
N ARG A 154 3.50 5.84 0.62
CA ARG A 154 4.03 4.67 1.30
C ARG A 154 3.06 4.15 2.36
N ASP A 155 2.58 5.02 3.22
CA ASP A 155 1.71 4.64 4.34
C ASP A 155 0.37 4.09 3.84
N ASN A 156 -0.20 4.69 2.80
CA ASN A 156 -1.39 4.16 2.13
C ASN A 156 -1.14 2.76 1.53
N LEU A 157 -0.04 2.57 0.82
CA LEU A 157 0.33 1.28 0.25
C LEU A 157 0.47 0.20 1.34
N LEU A 158 1.16 0.51 2.44
CA LEU A 158 1.33 -0.41 3.57
C LEU A 158 0.00 -0.75 4.24
N THR A 159 -0.90 0.22 4.41
CA THR A 159 -2.25 -0.03 4.94
C THR A 159 -3.02 -1.01 4.06
N LEU A 160 -2.99 -0.84 2.74
CA LEU A 160 -3.67 -1.74 1.81
C LEU A 160 -3.05 -3.15 1.80
N ILE A 161 -1.73 -3.26 1.93
CA ILE A 161 -1.04 -4.56 2.07
C ILE A 161 -1.49 -5.27 3.35
N ASN A 162 -1.51 -4.57 4.49
CA ASN A 162 -1.95 -5.13 5.76
C ASN A 162 -3.42 -5.59 5.70
N LYS A 163 -4.30 -4.80 5.07
CA LYS A 163 -5.71 -5.20 4.81
C LYS A 163 -5.78 -6.46 3.96
N LYS A 164 -4.94 -6.57 2.94
CA LYS A 164 -4.90 -7.76 2.08
C LYS A 164 -4.45 -9.00 2.84
N GLN A 165 -3.45 -8.90 3.70
CA GLN A 165 -2.96 -10.03 4.52
C GLN A 165 -4.06 -10.60 5.42
N ILE A 166 -4.91 -9.75 6.02
CA ILE A 166 -6.06 -10.21 6.80
C ILE A 166 -7.10 -10.88 5.89
N LEU A 167 -7.45 -10.26 4.76
CA LEU A 167 -8.46 -10.78 3.84
C LEU A 167 -8.06 -12.11 3.18
N THR A 168 -6.77 -12.33 2.95
CA THR A 168 -6.25 -13.60 2.40
C THR A 168 -6.08 -14.67 3.47
N GLY A 169 -6.24 -14.33 4.75
CA GLY A 169 -6.03 -15.25 5.87
C GLY A 169 -4.55 -15.54 6.15
N GLU A 170 -3.63 -14.77 5.56
CA GLU A 170 -2.20 -14.88 5.84
C GLU A 170 -1.91 -14.46 7.29
N VAL A 171 -2.63 -13.44 7.77
CA VAL A 171 -2.63 -12.98 9.15
C VAL A 171 -4.08 -12.93 9.63
N SER A 172 -4.36 -13.47 10.82
CA SER A 172 -5.71 -13.45 11.39
C SER A 172 -6.12 -12.04 11.80
N ASP A 173 -5.25 -11.36 12.52
CA ASP A 173 -5.36 -9.96 12.93
C ASP A 173 -3.98 -9.45 13.42
N PHE A 174 -3.89 -8.16 13.71
CA PHE A 174 -2.67 -7.52 14.22
C PHE A 174 -2.76 -7.14 15.70
N SER A 175 -3.70 -7.71 16.46
CA SER A 175 -3.97 -7.30 17.85
C SER A 175 -2.75 -7.46 18.77
N ASP A 176 -2.07 -8.60 18.70
CA ASP A 176 -0.86 -8.84 19.49
C ASP A 176 0.27 -7.86 19.15
N ARG A 177 0.41 -7.56 17.84
CA ARG A 177 1.43 -6.60 17.37
C ARG A 177 1.12 -5.20 17.84
N ILE A 178 -0.14 -4.79 17.78
CA ILE A 178 -0.61 -3.47 18.25
C ILE A 178 -0.36 -3.33 19.75
N GLU A 179 -0.65 -4.37 20.55
CA GLU A 179 -0.40 -4.35 21.99
C GLU A 179 1.09 -4.15 22.31
N LEU A 180 1.98 -4.89 21.65
CA LEU A 180 3.43 -4.71 21.82
C LEU A 180 3.90 -3.30 21.45
N LEU A 181 3.40 -2.75 20.35
CA LEU A 181 3.76 -1.40 19.93
C LEU A 181 3.22 -0.33 20.89
N LYS A 182 2.04 -0.53 21.47
CA LYS A 182 1.48 0.36 22.49
C LYS A 182 2.31 0.36 23.75
N VAL A 183 2.78 -0.78 24.22
CA VAL A 183 3.69 -0.87 25.37
C VAL A 183 4.98 -0.10 25.12
N GLU A 184 5.61 -0.30 23.93
CA GLU A 184 6.83 0.45 23.57
C GLU A 184 6.55 1.97 23.50
N TYR A 185 5.43 2.37 22.92
CA TYR A 185 5.02 3.77 22.84
C TYR A 185 4.83 4.41 24.22
N ASP A 186 4.16 3.74 25.13
CA ASP A 186 3.91 4.23 26.49
C ASP A 186 5.21 4.35 27.31
N GLU A 187 6.13 3.39 27.17
CA GLU A 187 7.47 3.48 27.76
C GLU A 187 8.26 4.69 27.26
N LEU A 188 8.20 4.95 25.95
CA LEU A 188 8.88 6.11 25.36
C LEU A 188 8.28 7.42 25.87
N ASN A 189 6.95 7.53 25.90
CA ASN A 189 6.26 8.71 26.40
C ASN A 189 6.59 8.99 27.88
N THR A 190 6.67 7.96 28.70
CA THR A 190 7.08 8.10 30.11
C THR A 190 8.50 8.66 30.21
N LYS A 191 9.42 8.19 29.34
CA LYS A 191 10.81 8.67 29.31
C LYS A 191 10.97 10.07 28.69
N ILE A 192 10.01 10.52 27.89
CA ILE A 192 9.99 11.87 27.30
C ILE A 192 9.50 12.89 28.34
N GLN A 193 8.57 12.48 29.23
CA GLN A 193 8.00 13.36 30.26
C GLN A 193 8.87 13.46 31.53
N ALA A 194 9.81 12.54 31.72
CA ALA A 194 10.71 12.49 32.88
C ALA A 194 11.97 13.37 32.65
#